data_b7470a6673c335e88969f56b29d0402b
#
_entry.id   b7470a6673c335e88969f56b29d0402b
#
_cell.length_a   1.000
_cell.length_b   1.000
_cell.length_c   1.000
_cell.angle_alpha   90.00
_cell.angle_beta   90.00
_cell.angle_gamma   90.00
#
_symmetry.space_group_name_H-M   'P 1'
#
loop_
_entity.id
_entity.type
_entity.pdbx_description
1 polymer ?
#
loop_
_entity_poly.entity_id
_entity_poly.type
_entity_poly.pdbx_seq_one_letter_code
_entity_poly.pdbx_strand_id
1 'polypeptide(L)'
;SVEEGVNCAIEEEANSIAITSYQGGHIEYLKYMFDLLKEKNADHIKIFAGGGGTILPSEIKELEKYGITKIYHPDDGRKMGLQGMINDLVKQSDFTLGEKINTDNLIEKLNKKDTKTIARLITAVENYPKLHVDTLSLIKGEAEKSETPVLGITGTGGAGKSSLVDELV
;
A
#
# COMPACT_ATOMS: atom_id res chain seq x y z
N SER A 1 -1.06 10.37 11.08
CA SER A 1 -1.59 9.35 12.01
C SER A 1 -1.33 7.94 11.47
N VAL A 2 -1.58 6.91 12.28
CA VAL A 2 -1.53 5.51 11.83
C VAL A 2 -2.58 5.26 10.77
N GLU A 3 -3.78 5.79 10.98
CA GLU A 3 -4.92 5.64 10.07
C GLU A 3 -4.62 6.20 8.68
N GLU A 4 -4.05 7.39 8.61
CA GLU A 4 -3.65 8.01 7.33
C GLU A 4 -2.60 7.18 6.61
N GLY A 5 -1.57 6.71 7.33
CA GLY A 5 -0.53 5.87 6.75
C GLY A 5 -1.06 4.53 6.23
N VAL A 6 -1.96 3.89 6.97
CA VAL A 6 -2.61 2.64 6.57
C VAL A 6 -3.55 2.86 5.39
N ASN A 7 -4.37 3.91 5.42
CA ASN A 7 -5.27 4.24 4.31
C ASN A 7 -4.48 4.52 3.03
N CYS A 8 -3.45 5.36 3.11
CA CYS A 8 -2.57 5.64 1.97
C CYS A 8 -1.93 4.36 1.41
N ALA A 9 -1.42 3.47 2.26
CA ALA A 9 -0.82 2.22 1.81
C ALA A 9 -1.83 1.29 1.09
N ILE A 10 -3.09 1.31 1.52
CA ILE A 10 -4.17 0.54 0.86
C ILE A 10 -4.57 1.20 -0.47
N GLU A 11 -4.68 2.51 -0.51
CA GLU A 11 -5.04 3.30 -1.71
C GLU A 11 -3.99 3.17 -2.81
N GLU A 12 -2.72 3.20 -2.42
CA GLU A 12 -1.58 3.04 -3.33
C GLU A 12 -1.22 1.57 -3.63
N GLU A 13 -1.96 0.61 -3.07
CA GLU A 13 -1.70 -0.82 -3.21
C GLU A 13 -0.24 -1.18 -2.85
N ALA A 14 0.28 -0.57 -1.79
CA ALA A 14 1.67 -0.75 -1.36
C ALA A 14 1.92 -2.18 -0.87
N ASN A 15 3.10 -2.74 -1.19
CA ASN A 15 3.53 -4.02 -0.67
C ASN A 15 4.00 -3.93 0.79
N SER A 16 4.45 -2.75 1.21
CA SER A 16 4.97 -2.55 2.57
C SER A 16 4.89 -1.10 3.03
N ILE A 17 4.89 -0.94 4.35
CA ILE A 17 5.07 0.33 5.05
C ILE A 17 6.41 0.29 5.75
N ALA A 18 7.27 1.28 5.50
CA ALA A 18 8.53 1.46 6.19
C ALA A 18 8.51 2.74 7.02
N ILE A 19 8.75 2.63 8.32
CA ILE A 19 8.70 3.76 9.24
C ILE A 19 9.95 3.85 10.12
N THR A 20 10.23 5.04 10.60
CA THR A 20 11.26 5.26 11.62
C THR A 20 10.64 5.89 12.86
N SER A 21 11.05 5.43 14.04
CA SER A 21 10.63 5.98 15.32
C SER A 21 11.83 6.20 16.23
N TYR A 22 12.01 7.43 16.66
CA TYR A 22 13.04 7.85 17.63
C TYR A 22 12.44 8.28 18.96
N GLN A 23 11.16 8.03 19.19
CA GLN A 23 10.42 8.41 20.38
C GLN A 23 9.76 7.19 21.03
N GLY A 24 9.34 7.32 22.28
CA GLY A 24 8.53 6.30 22.96
C GLY A 24 7.16 6.09 22.31
N GLY A 25 6.48 4.99 22.69
CA GLY A 25 5.15 4.65 22.13
C GLY A 25 5.20 3.83 20.83
N HIS A 26 6.38 3.40 20.38
CA HIS A 26 6.55 2.59 19.17
C HIS A 26 5.88 1.23 19.25
N ILE A 27 5.78 0.64 20.45
CA ILE A 27 5.11 -0.66 20.65
C ILE A 27 3.62 -0.54 20.31
N GLU A 28 2.93 0.40 20.94
CA GLU A 28 1.50 0.64 20.72
C GLU A 28 1.23 1.09 19.29
N TYR A 29 2.08 1.97 18.76
CA TYR A 29 1.97 2.48 17.39
C TYR A 29 2.05 1.36 16.35
N LEU A 30 3.06 0.49 16.46
CA LEU A 30 3.27 -0.61 15.52
C LEU A 30 2.20 -1.69 15.65
N LYS A 31 1.80 -2.05 16.87
CA LYS A 31 0.71 -3.00 17.09
C LYS A 31 -0.61 -2.48 16.55
N TYR A 32 -0.93 -1.21 16.80
CA TYR A 32 -2.14 -0.60 16.28
C TYR A 32 -2.15 -0.56 14.74
N MET A 33 -1.02 -0.23 14.11
CA MET A 33 -0.89 -0.28 12.65
C MET A 33 -1.16 -1.68 12.09
N PHE A 34 -0.59 -2.71 12.71
CA PHE A 34 -0.80 -4.09 12.31
C PHE A 34 -2.26 -4.54 12.46
N ASP A 35 -2.88 -4.20 13.60
CA ASP A 35 -4.27 -4.54 13.87
C ASP A 35 -5.22 -3.84 12.89
N LEU A 36 -4.95 -2.57 12.58
CA LEU A 36 -5.72 -1.80 11.61
C LEU A 36 -5.60 -2.36 10.17
N LEU A 37 -4.42 -2.79 9.76
CA LEU A 37 -4.24 -3.49 8.48
C LEU A 37 -5.06 -4.78 8.44
N LYS A 38 -5.07 -5.55 9.52
CA LYS A 38 -5.91 -6.76 9.63
C LYS A 38 -7.41 -6.45 9.57
N GLU A 39 -7.86 -5.45 10.32
CA GLU A 39 -9.27 -5.01 10.32
C GLU A 39 -9.73 -4.64 8.91
N LYS A 40 -8.85 -3.96 8.15
CA LYS A 40 -9.11 -3.57 6.77
C LYS A 40 -8.84 -4.68 5.74
N ASN A 41 -8.57 -5.91 6.19
CA ASN A 41 -8.20 -7.06 5.33
C ASN A 41 -7.00 -6.76 4.40
N ALA A 42 -6.04 -5.98 4.88
CA ALA A 42 -4.82 -5.57 4.18
C ALA A 42 -3.55 -6.15 4.85
N ASP A 43 -3.68 -7.29 5.50
CA ASP A 43 -2.63 -8.00 6.24
C ASP A 43 -1.48 -8.52 5.36
N HIS A 44 -1.63 -8.47 4.03
CA HIS A 44 -0.54 -8.70 3.08
C HIS A 44 0.50 -7.58 3.09
N ILE A 45 0.13 -6.35 3.50
CA ILE A 45 1.05 -5.21 3.58
C ILE A 45 2.03 -5.43 4.73
N LYS A 46 3.31 -5.51 4.42
CA LYS A 46 4.36 -5.75 5.41
C LYS A 46 4.77 -4.48 6.12
N ILE A 47 5.09 -4.60 7.41
CA ILE A 47 5.54 -3.47 8.24
C ILE A 47 7.02 -3.64 8.54
N PHE A 48 7.80 -2.65 8.14
CA PHE A 48 9.21 -2.51 8.49
C PHE A 48 9.42 -1.28 9.37
N ALA A 49 10.25 -1.40 10.37
CA ALA A 49 10.55 -0.27 11.25
C ALA A 49 12.04 -0.17 11.56
N GLY A 50 12.46 1.02 11.98
CA GLY A 50 13.77 1.30 12.53
C GLY A 50 13.67 2.44 13.55
N GLY A 51 14.64 2.56 14.44
CA GLY A 51 14.59 3.56 15.50
C GLY A 51 15.95 3.92 16.11
N GLY A 52 17.05 3.68 15.38
CA GLY A 52 18.38 4.11 15.80
C GLY A 52 18.84 3.59 17.18
N GLY A 53 18.26 2.48 17.65
CA GLY A 53 18.54 1.93 18.98
C GLY A 53 17.55 2.35 20.07
N THR A 54 16.55 3.16 19.75
CA THR A 54 15.47 3.52 20.69
C THR A 54 14.58 2.31 21.00
N ILE A 55 14.44 1.38 20.04
CA ILE A 55 13.68 0.15 20.21
C ILE A 55 14.62 -0.93 20.78
N LEU A 56 14.30 -1.44 21.96
CA LEU A 56 15.14 -2.43 22.63
C LEU A 56 15.07 -3.80 21.95
N PRO A 57 16.12 -4.64 22.04
CA PRO A 57 16.11 -5.99 21.45
C PRO A 57 14.98 -6.89 21.96
N SER A 58 14.51 -6.70 23.20
CA SER A 58 13.35 -7.41 23.76
C SER A 58 12.05 -6.98 23.10
N GLU A 59 11.89 -5.69 22.84
CA GLU A 59 10.73 -5.10 22.17
C GLU A 59 10.69 -5.50 20.69
N ILE A 60 11.84 -5.57 20.02
CA ILE A 60 11.95 -6.08 18.65
C ILE A 60 11.38 -7.50 18.57
N LYS A 61 11.83 -8.38 19.47
CA LYS A 61 11.32 -9.76 19.51
C LYS A 61 9.81 -9.84 19.77
N GLU A 62 9.32 -8.99 20.67
CA GLU A 62 7.89 -8.91 20.97
C GLU A 62 7.08 -8.48 19.73
N LEU A 63 7.51 -7.41 19.06
CA LEU A 63 6.84 -6.84 17.90
C LEU A 63 6.89 -7.75 16.68
N GLU A 64 8.03 -8.37 16.40
CA GLU A 64 8.16 -9.36 15.32
C GLU A 64 7.28 -10.60 15.59
N LYS A 65 7.19 -11.05 16.84
CA LYS A 65 6.26 -12.12 17.23
C LYS A 65 4.79 -11.71 17.11
N TYR A 66 4.48 -10.44 17.31
CA TYR A 66 3.13 -9.89 17.14
C TYR A 66 2.68 -9.88 15.69
N GLY A 67 3.62 -9.68 14.76
CA GLY A 67 3.35 -9.69 13.32
C GLY A 67 4.07 -8.60 12.52
N ILE A 68 4.89 -7.78 13.16
CA ILE A 68 5.72 -6.81 12.45
C ILE A 68 6.79 -7.58 11.68
N THR A 69 6.94 -7.27 10.41
CA THR A 69 7.78 -8.06 9.49
C THR A 69 9.24 -8.03 9.89
N LYS A 70 9.78 -6.82 10.14
CA LYS A 70 11.17 -6.64 10.54
C LYS A 70 11.38 -5.28 11.21
N ILE A 71 12.18 -5.28 12.28
CA ILE A 71 12.66 -4.05 12.88
C ILE A 71 14.19 -4.05 12.79
N TYR A 72 14.73 -3.07 12.05
CA TYR A 72 16.17 -2.93 11.89
C TYR A 72 16.80 -2.23 13.09
N HIS A 73 17.64 -2.97 13.79
CA HIS A 73 18.47 -2.45 14.86
C HIS A 73 19.81 -1.89 14.28
N PRO A 74 20.48 -0.93 14.95
CA PRO A 74 21.80 -0.46 14.51
C PRO A 74 22.83 -1.54 14.26
N ASP A 75 22.76 -2.66 14.98
CA ASP A 75 23.63 -3.81 14.76
C ASP A 75 23.40 -4.51 13.42
N ASP A 76 22.19 -4.45 12.87
CA ASP A 76 21.93 -4.95 11.52
C ASP A 76 22.65 -4.09 10.48
N GLY A 77 22.65 -2.76 10.69
CA GLY A 77 23.43 -1.84 9.86
C GLY A 77 24.94 -2.09 9.91
N ARG A 78 25.46 -2.45 11.09
CA ARG A 78 26.89 -2.83 11.24
C ARG A 78 27.23 -4.13 10.53
N LYS A 79 26.30 -5.10 10.53
CA LYS A 79 26.51 -6.43 9.93
C LYS A 79 26.35 -6.43 8.41
N MET A 80 25.30 -5.83 7.90
CA MET A 80 24.93 -5.90 6.48
C MET A 80 25.10 -4.58 5.72
N GLY A 81 25.39 -3.49 6.41
CA GLY A 81 25.46 -2.14 5.83
C GLY A 81 24.10 -1.58 5.46
N LEU A 82 24.04 -0.30 5.11
CA LEU A 82 22.81 0.35 4.68
C LEU A 82 22.21 -0.31 3.43
N GLN A 83 23.04 -0.58 2.43
CA GLN A 83 22.60 -1.24 1.21
C GLN A 83 22.04 -2.64 1.47
N GLY A 84 22.64 -3.39 2.39
CA GLY A 84 22.16 -4.71 2.78
C GLY A 84 20.78 -4.65 3.44
N MET A 85 20.52 -3.66 4.31
CA MET A 85 19.20 -3.46 4.91
C MET A 85 18.15 -3.08 3.86
N ILE A 86 18.49 -2.20 2.91
CA ILE A 86 17.60 -1.83 1.81
C ILE A 86 17.28 -3.06 0.94
N ASN A 87 18.30 -3.82 0.58
CA ASN A 87 18.11 -5.03 -0.23
C ASN A 87 17.24 -6.07 0.47
N ASP A 88 17.39 -6.23 1.79
CA ASP A 88 16.55 -7.14 2.59
C ASP A 88 15.10 -6.69 2.60
N LEU A 89 14.83 -5.41 2.83
CA LEU A 89 13.49 -4.83 2.77
C LEU A 89 12.86 -5.02 1.40
N VAL A 90 13.57 -4.65 0.33
CA VAL A 90 13.09 -4.79 -1.06
C VAL A 90 12.78 -6.25 -1.37
N LYS A 91 13.69 -7.17 -1.05
CA LYS A 91 13.48 -8.62 -1.27
C LYS A 91 12.25 -9.15 -0.54
N GLN A 92 12.01 -8.69 0.69
CA GLN A 92 10.83 -9.11 1.46
C GLN A 92 9.54 -8.47 0.95
N SER A 93 9.61 -7.31 0.31
CA SER A 93 8.47 -6.59 -0.29
C SER A 93 8.21 -7.01 -1.75
N ASP A 94 9.07 -7.80 -2.35
CA ASP A 94 8.97 -8.25 -3.74
C ASP A 94 8.01 -9.45 -3.87
N PHE A 95 6.72 -9.15 -3.89
CA PHE A 95 5.66 -10.11 -4.19
C PHE A 95 4.59 -9.45 -5.06
N THR A 96 3.93 -10.26 -5.87
CA THR A 96 2.97 -9.77 -6.86
C THR A 96 1.62 -9.46 -6.24
N LEU A 97 1.06 -8.31 -6.60
CA LEU A 97 -0.32 -7.91 -6.32
C LEU A 97 -1.10 -7.80 -7.64
N GLY A 98 -2.41 -8.07 -7.59
CA GLY A 98 -3.28 -7.95 -8.78
C GLY A 98 -3.29 -9.15 -9.72
N GLU A 99 -2.42 -10.13 -9.57
CA GLU A 99 -2.46 -11.38 -10.36
C GLU A 99 -3.77 -12.16 -10.10
N LYS A 100 -4.22 -12.16 -8.85
CA LYS A 100 -5.51 -12.71 -8.44
C LYS A 100 -6.37 -11.62 -7.84
N ILE A 101 -7.58 -11.48 -8.34
CA ILE A 101 -8.58 -10.52 -7.83
C ILE A 101 -9.84 -11.26 -7.42
N ASN A 102 -10.48 -10.76 -6.36
CA ASN A 102 -11.81 -11.21 -5.99
C ASN A 102 -12.84 -10.38 -6.76
N THR A 103 -13.60 -11.04 -7.62
CA THR A 103 -14.64 -10.41 -8.45
C THR A 103 -16.03 -10.47 -7.81
N ASP A 104 -16.16 -11.05 -6.60
CA ASP A 104 -17.44 -11.14 -5.89
C ASP A 104 -17.99 -9.74 -5.60
N ASN A 105 -19.21 -9.50 -6.03
CA ASN A 105 -19.90 -8.21 -5.88
C ASN A 105 -19.08 -7.01 -6.40
N LEU A 106 -18.28 -7.24 -7.45
CA LEU A 106 -17.34 -6.24 -7.99
C LEU A 106 -18.04 -4.92 -8.33
N ILE A 107 -19.13 -4.97 -9.10
CA ILE A 107 -19.87 -3.77 -9.53
C ILE A 107 -20.48 -3.02 -8.34
N GLU A 108 -20.98 -3.74 -7.34
CA GLU A 108 -21.49 -3.13 -6.12
C GLU A 108 -20.39 -2.37 -5.35
N LYS A 109 -19.20 -2.99 -5.23
CA LYS A 109 -18.03 -2.38 -4.58
C LYS A 109 -17.55 -1.14 -5.35
N LEU A 110 -17.51 -1.21 -6.68
CA LEU A 110 -17.17 -0.06 -7.53
C LEU A 110 -18.17 1.09 -7.36
N ASN A 111 -19.46 0.79 -7.35
CA ASN A 111 -20.51 1.80 -7.15
C ASN A 111 -20.44 2.43 -5.75
N LYS A 112 -20.00 1.68 -4.74
CA LYS A 112 -19.72 2.17 -3.38
C LYS A 112 -18.37 2.90 -3.26
N LYS A 113 -17.60 2.99 -4.34
CA LYS A 113 -16.26 3.59 -4.37
C LYS A 113 -15.33 2.94 -3.35
N ASP A 114 -15.38 1.58 -3.24
CA ASP A 114 -14.48 0.84 -2.35
C ASP A 114 -13.03 0.99 -2.83
N THR A 115 -12.28 1.82 -2.14
CA THR A 115 -10.91 2.26 -2.51
C THR A 115 -9.97 1.08 -2.70
N LYS A 116 -10.04 0.09 -1.82
CA LYS A 116 -9.19 -1.11 -1.91
C LYS A 116 -9.49 -1.92 -3.17
N THR A 117 -10.78 -2.12 -3.50
CA THR A 117 -11.16 -2.83 -4.74
C THR A 117 -10.72 -2.05 -5.97
N ILE A 118 -10.86 -0.72 -5.96
CA ILE A 118 -10.42 0.14 -7.07
C ILE A 118 -8.91 0.05 -7.25
N ALA A 119 -8.13 0.21 -6.18
CA ALA A 119 -6.66 0.12 -6.21
C ALA A 119 -6.21 -1.25 -6.74
N ARG A 120 -6.78 -2.34 -6.23
CA ARG A 120 -6.47 -3.70 -6.68
C ARG A 120 -6.82 -3.93 -8.15
N LEU A 121 -7.92 -3.37 -8.64
CA LEU A 121 -8.31 -3.46 -10.05
C LEU A 121 -7.36 -2.70 -10.95
N ILE A 122 -6.94 -1.50 -10.56
CA ILE A 122 -5.95 -0.72 -11.32
C ILE A 122 -4.66 -1.53 -11.46
N THR A 123 -4.12 -2.05 -10.36
CA THR A 123 -2.92 -2.90 -10.37
C THR A 123 -3.09 -4.13 -11.26
N ALA A 124 -4.24 -4.82 -11.16
CA ALA A 124 -4.52 -6.02 -11.93
C ALA A 124 -4.59 -5.75 -13.43
N VAL A 125 -5.28 -4.68 -13.82
CA VAL A 125 -5.48 -4.32 -15.22
C VAL A 125 -4.19 -3.78 -15.85
N GLU A 126 -3.41 -3.03 -15.11
CA GLU A 126 -2.16 -2.44 -15.59
C GLU A 126 -1.06 -3.50 -15.75
N ASN A 127 -0.91 -4.36 -14.73
CA ASN A 127 0.19 -5.33 -14.71
C ASN A 127 -0.18 -6.69 -15.36
N TYR A 128 -1.45 -7.08 -15.31
CA TYR A 128 -1.92 -8.40 -15.76
C TYR A 128 -3.14 -8.34 -16.69
N PRO A 129 -3.15 -7.46 -17.73
CA PRO A 129 -4.34 -7.25 -18.55
C PRO A 129 -4.84 -8.53 -19.23
N LYS A 130 -3.94 -9.45 -19.57
CA LYS A 130 -4.29 -10.72 -20.23
C LYS A 130 -5.00 -11.71 -19.29
N LEU A 131 -4.77 -11.61 -17.97
CA LEU A 131 -5.42 -12.48 -17.00
C LEU A 131 -6.83 -11.98 -16.63
N HIS A 132 -7.11 -10.71 -16.87
CA HIS A 132 -8.33 -10.04 -16.41
C HIS A 132 -9.21 -9.54 -17.56
N VAL A 133 -9.16 -10.20 -18.74
CA VAL A 133 -9.95 -9.81 -19.93
C VAL A 133 -11.44 -9.78 -19.63
N ASP A 134 -11.98 -10.79 -18.95
CA ASP A 134 -13.41 -10.88 -18.62
C ASP A 134 -13.81 -9.78 -17.63
N THR A 135 -12.99 -9.52 -16.63
CA THR A 135 -13.19 -8.43 -15.66
C THR A 135 -13.20 -7.07 -16.36
N LEU A 136 -12.24 -6.86 -17.26
CA LEU A 136 -12.16 -5.64 -18.06
C LEU A 136 -13.42 -5.45 -18.95
N SER A 137 -13.89 -6.52 -19.55
CA SER A 137 -15.10 -6.49 -20.38
C SER A 137 -16.32 -6.14 -19.55
N LEU A 138 -16.43 -6.70 -18.33
CA LEU A 138 -17.51 -6.38 -17.40
C LEU A 138 -17.48 -4.89 -17.00
N ILE A 139 -16.31 -4.37 -16.63
CA ILE A 139 -16.15 -2.96 -16.23
C ILE A 139 -16.46 -2.02 -17.39
N LYS A 140 -16.00 -2.34 -18.60
CA LYS A 140 -16.32 -1.55 -19.80
C LYS A 140 -17.83 -1.50 -20.09
N GLY A 141 -18.51 -2.64 -19.97
CA GLY A 141 -19.97 -2.69 -20.14
C GLY A 141 -20.73 -1.86 -19.11
N GLU A 142 -20.22 -1.74 -17.89
CA GLU A 142 -20.80 -0.83 -16.88
C GLU A 142 -20.43 0.64 -17.17
N ALA A 143 -19.21 0.91 -17.60
CA ALA A 143 -18.77 2.27 -17.96
C ALA A 143 -19.58 2.86 -19.13
N GLU A 144 -19.96 2.04 -20.10
CA GLU A 144 -20.82 2.45 -21.23
C GLU A 144 -22.22 2.91 -20.80
N LYS A 145 -22.70 2.46 -19.63
CA LYS A 145 -23.98 2.90 -19.05
C LYS A 145 -23.85 4.18 -18.24
N SER A 146 -22.63 4.64 -17.98
CA SER A 146 -22.37 5.82 -17.16
C SER A 146 -22.55 7.10 -17.99
N GLU A 147 -23.32 8.04 -17.44
CA GLU A 147 -23.47 9.40 -17.98
C GLU A 147 -22.48 10.39 -17.33
N THR A 148 -21.52 9.89 -16.55
CA THR A 148 -20.54 10.75 -15.87
C THR A 148 -19.64 11.44 -16.89
N PRO A 149 -19.58 12.78 -16.90
CA PRO A 149 -18.74 13.51 -17.83
C PRO A 149 -17.27 13.26 -17.53
N VAL A 150 -16.46 13.10 -18.59
CA VAL A 150 -15.01 12.93 -18.48
C VAL A 150 -14.33 14.19 -18.99
N LEU A 151 -13.61 14.88 -18.09
CA LEU A 151 -12.80 16.04 -18.42
C LEU A 151 -11.36 15.62 -18.72
N GLY A 152 -10.92 15.81 -19.96
CA GLY A 152 -9.52 15.60 -20.36
C GLY A 152 -8.72 16.90 -20.33
N ILE A 153 -7.59 16.91 -19.59
CA ILE A 153 -6.68 18.07 -19.52
C ILE A 153 -5.42 17.77 -20.32
N THR A 154 -5.18 18.53 -21.37
CA THR A 154 -4.00 18.37 -22.24
C THR A 154 -3.15 19.64 -22.28
N GLY A 155 -1.91 19.51 -22.68
CA GLY A 155 -0.97 20.62 -22.82
C GLY A 155 0.48 20.15 -22.86
N THR A 156 1.39 21.06 -23.22
CA THR A 156 2.83 20.81 -23.29
C THR A 156 3.43 20.51 -21.92
N GLY A 157 4.66 19.97 -21.89
CA GLY A 157 5.44 19.84 -20.65
C GLY A 157 5.59 21.19 -19.93
N GLY A 158 5.43 21.21 -18.61
CA GLY A 158 5.53 22.43 -17.80
C GLY A 158 4.32 23.38 -17.84
N ALA A 159 3.24 23.05 -18.56
CA ALA A 159 2.05 23.90 -18.67
C ALA A 159 1.15 23.95 -17.42
N GLY A 160 1.55 23.32 -16.30
CA GLY A 160 0.78 23.35 -15.05
C GLY A 160 -0.43 22.40 -15.01
N LYS A 161 -0.51 21.41 -15.89
CA LYS A 161 -1.64 20.45 -15.91
C LYS A 161 -1.86 19.74 -14.57
N SER A 162 -0.80 19.25 -13.98
CA SER A 162 -0.88 18.52 -12.68
C SER A 162 -1.33 19.47 -11.56
N SER A 163 -0.83 20.71 -11.54
CA SER A 163 -1.28 21.71 -10.56
C SER A 163 -2.75 22.07 -10.75
N LEU A 164 -3.24 22.16 -12.01
CA LEU A 164 -4.64 22.39 -12.27
C LEU A 164 -5.52 21.20 -11.82
N VAL A 165 -5.06 19.98 -12.02
CA VAL A 165 -5.78 18.77 -11.56
C VAL A 165 -5.84 18.74 -10.03
N ASP A 166 -4.74 19.06 -9.37
CA ASP A 166 -4.63 19.13 -7.90
C ASP A 166 -5.62 20.11 -7.28
N GLU A 167 -5.81 21.28 -7.95
CA GLU A 167 -6.78 22.28 -7.51
C GLU A 167 -8.25 21.95 -7.84
N LEU A 168 -8.48 21.01 -8.76
CA LEU A 168 -9.84 20.60 -9.16
C LEU A 168 -10.36 19.39 -8.37
N VAL A 169 -9.51 18.61 -7.72
CA VAL A 169 -9.83 17.39 -6.97
C VAL A 169 -9.88 17.68 -5.47
#